data_579a05adb1f8322aaab9f27d663b9a09
#
_entry.id   579a05adb1f8322aaab9f27d663b9a09
#
_cell.length_a   1.000
_cell.length_b   1.000
_cell.length_c   1.000
_cell.angle_alpha   90.00
_cell.angle_beta   90.00
_cell.angle_gamma   90.00
#
_symmetry.space_group_name_H-M   'P 1'
#
loop_
_entity.id
_entity.type
_entity.pdbx_description
1 polymer ?
#
loop_
_entity_poly.entity_id
_entity_poly.type
_entity_poly.pdbx_seq_one_letter_code
_entity_poly.pdbx_strand_id
1 'polypeptide(L)'
;GLVGAGQMGQGIVAQISKMYGVDLVCIVDRNQNQLENASDRYRNSKNNELVCSDNISALDDIELDIVIEATGTPAAGAAVAKNVLSRGINLILLNVETEATIGLALRKEAEKNEAIITVADGDEPVAALDLYNFATELSFEVVSIGKGKNNPFNRYATPDLLAKEATSKKMNPKMLTSFVDGSKTMVEMAALANFLDFKIDIDGMHGIEATYENINQYYIPKKDGGLLENSQVVEFAFGIAPGVFAVIYSEDDYVNYEMEYLKMGKGPFWTLARPYHLTSLEIPRTIRHIMLEKYSKLSATSWNVEVVAYAKQDIEPGTNLGSIGGDYIYGKAQKAISSKGFLPLGIAEDNIVNKLIKKGDPLMVGDIDAQDNVLCEYWKKQNQILDSY
;
A
#
# COMPACT_ATOMS: atom_id res chain seq x y z
N GLY A 1 -8.98 -18.34 2.63
CA GLY A 1 -10.08 -17.58 2.02
C GLY A 1 -9.57 -16.46 1.15
N LEU A 2 -10.39 -16.04 0.17
CA LEU A 2 -10.14 -14.86 -0.67
C LEU A 2 -11.34 -13.93 -0.62
N VAL A 3 -11.15 -12.65 -0.31
CA VAL A 3 -12.18 -11.62 -0.38
C VAL A 3 -11.76 -10.59 -1.43
N GLY A 4 -12.56 -10.44 -2.48
CA GLY A 4 -12.26 -9.67 -3.67
C GLY A 4 -11.74 -10.55 -4.83
N ALA A 5 -12.61 -10.81 -5.82
CA ALA A 5 -12.31 -11.61 -7.01
C ALA A 5 -12.08 -10.75 -8.27
N GLY A 6 -11.75 -9.47 -8.10
CA GLY A 6 -11.39 -8.55 -9.18
C GLY A 6 -10.10 -8.95 -9.90
N GLN A 7 -9.50 -8.03 -10.64
CA GLN A 7 -8.29 -8.30 -11.43
C GLN A 7 -7.18 -8.93 -10.58
N MET A 8 -6.91 -8.41 -9.37
CA MET A 8 -5.91 -8.96 -8.47
C MET A 8 -6.32 -10.33 -7.93
N GLY A 9 -7.59 -10.48 -7.51
CA GLY A 9 -8.14 -11.76 -7.05
C GLY A 9 -8.04 -12.86 -8.08
N GLN A 10 -8.29 -12.57 -9.37
CA GLN A 10 -8.09 -13.54 -10.47
C GLN A 10 -6.64 -14.02 -10.57
N GLY A 11 -5.67 -13.11 -10.39
CA GLY A 11 -4.24 -13.44 -10.36
C GLY A 11 -3.89 -14.33 -9.16
N ILE A 12 -4.43 -14.02 -7.97
CA ILE A 12 -4.27 -14.83 -6.75
C ILE A 12 -4.78 -16.24 -6.97
N VAL A 13 -6.02 -16.39 -7.47
CA VAL A 13 -6.62 -17.70 -7.78
C VAL A 13 -5.75 -18.50 -8.75
N ALA A 14 -5.22 -17.83 -9.80
CA ALA A 14 -4.34 -18.48 -10.78
C ALA A 14 -3.04 -19.00 -10.16
N GLN A 15 -2.51 -18.35 -9.12
CA GLN A 15 -1.32 -18.83 -8.41
C GLN A 15 -1.65 -19.94 -7.41
N ILE A 16 -2.68 -19.75 -6.56
CA ILE A 16 -3.06 -20.73 -5.55
C ILE A 16 -3.46 -22.05 -6.20
N SER A 17 -4.14 -22.02 -7.36
CA SER A 17 -4.54 -23.24 -8.07
C SER A 17 -3.36 -24.12 -8.51
N LYS A 18 -2.15 -23.58 -8.56
CA LYS A 18 -0.91 -24.30 -8.89
C LYS A 18 -0.10 -24.71 -7.65
N MET A 19 -0.44 -24.20 -6.47
CA MET A 19 0.31 -24.52 -5.25
C MET A 19 -0.04 -25.92 -4.73
N TYR A 20 0.99 -26.64 -4.29
CA TYR A 20 0.82 -27.89 -3.57
C TYR A 20 0.65 -27.58 -2.06
N GLY A 21 -0.28 -28.29 -1.41
CA GLY A 21 -0.53 -28.14 0.03
C GLY A 21 -1.24 -26.84 0.43
N VAL A 22 -1.78 -26.09 -0.54
CA VAL A 22 -2.60 -24.90 -0.30
C VAL A 22 -3.91 -25.04 -1.06
N ASP A 23 -5.02 -24.92 -0.34
CA ASP A 23 -6.35 -25.00 -0.91
C ASP A 23 -7.12 -23.70 -0.66
N LEU A 24 -7.75 -23.20 -1.71
CA LEU A 24 -8.72 -22.10 -1.61
C LEU A 24 -10.08 -22.73 -1.31
N VAL A 25 -10.63 -22.45 -0.15
CA VAL A 25 -11.90 -23.07 0.33
C VAL A 25 -13.06 -22.08 0.33
N CYS A 26 -12.78 -20.77 0.22
CA CYS A 26 -13.81 -19.74 0.14
C CYS A 26 -13.39 -18.60 -0.76
N ILE A 27 -14.31 -18.13 -1.61
CA ILE A 27 -14.18 -16.86 -2.36
C ILE A 27 -15.40 -16.00 -2.07
N VAL A 28 -15.15 -14.74 -1.73
CA VAL A 28 -16.20 -13.74 -1.49
C VAL A 28 -16.03 -12.56 -2.45
N ASP A 29 -17.06 -12.25 -3.23
CA ASP A 29 -17.12 -11.02 -4.04
C ASP A 29 -18.57 -10.63 -4.32
N ARG A 30 -18.88 -9.34 -4.21
CA ARG A 30 -20.23 -8.80 -4.49
C ARG A 30 -20.57 -8.84 -5.98
N ASN A 31 -19.59 -8.89 -6.86
CA ASN A 31 -19.77 -8.99 -8.29
C ASN A 31 -19.85 -10.47 -8.71
N GLN A 32 -21.06 -10.92 -9.01
CA GLN A 32 -21.32 -12.30 -9.36
C GLN A 32 -20.49 -12.81 -10.55
N ASN A 33 -20.27 -11.98 -11.58
CA ASN A 33 -19.47 -12.38 -12.75
C ASN A 33 -17.99 -12.59 -12.38
N GLN A 34 -17.43 -11.76 -11.49
CA GLN A 34 -16.06 -11.92 -11.01
C GLN A 34 -15.94 -13.16 -10.12
N LEU A 35 -16.93 -13.40 -9.27
CA LEU A 35 -16.99 -14.56 -8.41
C LEU A 35 -17.05 -15.86 -9.22
N GLU A 36 -17.92 -15.95 -10.23
CA GLU A 36 -18.03 -17.09 -11.14
C GLU A 36 -16.73 -17.35 -11.90
N ASN A 37 -16.14 -16.30 -12.51
CA ASN A 37 -14.86 -16.43 -13.23
C ASN A 37 -13.72 -16.95 -12.33
N ALA A 38 -13.64 -16.49 -11.10
CA ALA A 38 -12.64 -16.94 -10.13
C ALA A 38 -12.87 -18.39 -9.71
N SER A 39 -14.12 -18.74 -9.39
CA SER A 39 -14.49 -20.08 -8.95
C SER A 39 -14.29 -21.12 -10.05
N ASP A 40 -14.69 -20.83 -11.29
CA ASP A 40 -14.51 -21.71 -12.44
C ASP A 40 -13.02 -21.94 -12.72
N ARG A 41 -12.21 -20.88 -12.68
CA ARG A 41 -10.75 -20.99 -12.82
C ARG A 41 -10.16 -21.93 -11.78
N TYR A 42 -10.59 -21.83 -10.52
CA TYR A 42 -10.09 -22.67 -9.44
C TYR A 42 -10.53 -24.11 -9.59
N ARG A 43 -11.84 -24.36 -9.80
CA ARG A 43 -12.44 -25.71 -9.97
C ARG A 43 -11.88 -26.48 -11.17
N ASN A 44 -11.48 -25.77 -12.23
CA ASN A 44 -10.82 -26.40 -13.38
C ASN A 44 -9.40 -26.93 -13.06
N SER A 45 -8.82 -26.54 -11.94
CA SER A 45 -7.45 -26.89 -11.55
C SER A 45 -7.38 -27.76 -10.29
N LYS A 46 -8.40 -27.71 -9.44
CA LYS A 46 -8.48 -28.35 -8.12
C LYS A 46 -9.86 -28.97 -7.90
N ASN A 47 -9.91 -30.10 -7.20
CA ASN A 47 -11.15 -30.85 -6.94
C ASN A 47 -11.67 -30.72 -5.50
N ASN A 48 -11.14 -29.80 -4.69
CA ASN A 48 -11.63 -29.57 -3.34
C ASN A 48 -12.93 -28.75 -3.34
N GLU A 49 -13.68 -28.85 -2.26
CA GLU A 49 -14.87 -28.02 -2.05
C GLU A 49 -14.50 -26.54 -2.00
N LEU A 50 -15.31 -25.69 -2.65
CA LEU A 50 -15.14 -24.25 -2.71
C LEU A 50 -16.47 -23.55 -2.44
N VAL A 51 -16.54 -22.82 -1.34
CA VAL A 51 -17.67 -21.96 -0.99
C VAL A 51 -17.53 -20.63 -1.76
N CYS A 52 -18.61 -20.18 -2.39
CA CYS A 52 -18.68 -18.90 -3.09
C CYS A 52 -19.84 -18.08 -2.52
N SER A 53 -19.59 -16.84 -2.16
CA SER A 53 -20.58 -15.95 -1.53
C SER A 53 -20.37 -14.48 -1.94
N ASP A 54 -21.43 -13.71 -1.89
CA ASP A 54 -21.39 -12.25 -2.00
C ASP A 54 -21.27 -11.55 -0.63
N ASN A 55 -21.30 -12.34 0.45
CA ASN A 55 -21.27 -11.83 1.82
C ASN A 55 -20.05 -12.36 2.59
N ILE A 56 -19.34 -11.47 3.27
CA ILE A 56 -18.18 -11.78 4.11
C ILE A 56 -18.52 -12.74 5.25
N SER A 57 -19.77 -12.80 5.73
CA SER A 57 -20.18 -13.73 6.77
C SER A 57 -20.01 -15.21 6.38
N ALA A 58 -19.85 -15.52 5.09
CA ALA A 58 -19.51 -16.88 4.66
C ALA A 58 -18.16 -17.37 5.21
N LEU A 59 -17.28 -16.47 5.66
CA LEU A 59 -16.03 -16.83 6.33
C LEU A 59 -16.24 -17.37 7.75
N ASP A 60 -17.40 -17.09 8.39
CA ASP A 60 -17.61 -17.37 9.81
C ASP A 60 -17.72 -18.87 10.11
N ASP A 61 -18.26 -19.62 9.17
CA ASP A 61 -18.54 -21.06 9.30
C ASP A 61 -17.45 -21.96 8.68
N ILE A 62 -16.34 -21.37 8.23
CA ILE A 62 -15.26 -22.08 7.53
C ILE A 62 -13.98 -22.03 8.37
N GLU A 63 -13.31 -23.17 8.52
CA GLU A 63 -11.97 -23.22 9.10
C GLU A 63 -10.95 -22.66 8.11
N LEU A 64 -10.22 -21.64 8.52
CA LEU A 64 -9.31 -20.88 7.69
C LEU A 64 -7.97 -20.63 8.41
N ASP A 65 -6.86 -20.92 7.76
CA ASP A 65 -5.52 -20.53 8.24
C ASP A 65 -5.18 -19.09 7.85
N ILE A 66 -5.60 -18.69 6.65
CA ILE A 66 -5.30 -17.39 6.05
C ILE A 66 -6.52 -16.85 5.28
N VAL A 67 -6.75 -15.55 5.39
CA VAL A 67 -7.61 -14.80 4.47
C VAL A 67 -6.77 -13.80 3.69
N ILE A 68 -7.01 -13.71 2.38
CA ILE A 68 -6.39 -12.72 1.49
C ILE A 68 -7.47 -11.69 1.15
N GLU A 69 -7.21 -10.43 1.48
CA GLU A 69 -8.08 -9.30 1.22
C GLU A 69 -7.60 -8.52 0.00
N ALA A 70 -8.42 -8.43 -1.03
CA ALA A 70 -8.14 -7.82 -2.32
C ALA A 70 -9.30 -6.95 -2.84
N THR A 71 -10.07 -6.32 -1.94
CA THR A 71 -11.27 -5.53 -2.31
C THR A 71 -10.93 -4.13 -2.82
N GLY A 72 -9.85 -3.51 -2.33
CA GLY A 72 -9.36 -2.20 -2.78
C GLY A 72 -10.08 -0.98 -2.17
N THR A 73 -10.88 -1.15 -1.10
CA THR A 73 -11.43 -0.03 -0.31
C THR A 73 -11.09 -0.19 1.17
N PRO A 74 -10.65 0.88 1.86
CA PRO A 74 -10.30 0.83 3.29
C PRO A 74 -11.42 0.29 4.19
N ALA A 75 -12.67 0.66 3.90
CA ALA A 75 -13.82 0.21 4.69
C ALA A 75 -14.06 -1.31 4.57
N ALA A 76 -13.92 -1.87 3.38
CA ALA A 76 -14.03 -3.31 3.18
C ALA A 76 -12.86 -4.05 3.83
N GLY A 77 -11.62 -3.56 3.66
CA GLY A 77 -10.44 -4.11 4.30
C GLY A 77 -10.56 -4.13 5.83
N ALA A 78 -11.07 -3.04 6.43
CA ALA A 78 -11.31 -2.97 7.87
C ALA A 78 -12.36 -3.99 8.33
N ALA A 79 -13.44 -4.19 7.56
CA ALA A 79 -14.47 -5.18 7.88
C ALA A 79 -13.94 -6.62 7.81
N VAL A 80 -13.15 -6.95 6.78
CA VAL A 80 -12.47 -8.25 6.67
C VAL A 80 -11.51 -8.43 7.82
N ALA A 81 -10.66 -7.44 8.09
CA ALA A 81 -9.68 -7.51 9.16
C ALA A 81 -10.33 -7.77 10.52
N LYS A 82 -11.42 -7.05 10.85
CA LYS A 82 -12.17 -7.26 12.10
C LYS A 82 -12.70 -8.69 12.21
N ASN A 83 -13.29 -9.20 11.12
CA ASN A 83 -13.86 -10.56 11.09
C ASN A 83 -12.79 -11.62 11.35
N VAL A 84 -11.66 -11.54 10.68
CA VAL A 84 -10.67 -12.63 10.68
C VAL A 84 -9.67 -12.52 11.82
N LEU A 85 -9.13 -11.32 12.10
CA LEU A 85 -8.12 -11.13 13.15
C LEU A 85 -8.68 -11.40 14.55
N SER A 86 -9.95 -11.04 14.82
CA SER A 86 -10.59 -11.33 16.12
C SER A 86 -10.74 -12.83 16.40
N ARG A 87 -10.61 -13.68 15.38
CA ARG A 87 -10.66 -15.15 15.44
C ARG A 87 -9.29 -15.80 15.40
N GLY A 88 -8.19 -15.02 15.41
CA GLY A 88 -6.83 -15.55 15.30
C GLY A 88 -6.45 -16.04 13.90
N ILE A 89 -7.20 -15.65 12.86
CA ILE A 89 -6.93 -16.01 11.47
C ILE A 89 -5.97 -15.01 10.86
N ASN A 90 -4.92 -15.50 10.17
CA ASN A 90 -3.94 -14.66 9.52
C ASN A 90 -4.54 -13.87 8.34
N LEU A 91 -4.07 -12.64 8.13
CA LEU A 91 -4.58 -11.74 7.10
C LEU A 91 -3.46 -11.27 6.17
N ILE A 92 -3.66 -11.44 4.87
CA ILE A 92 -2.84 -10.84 3.82
C ILE A 92 -3.62 -9.70 3.18
N LEU A 93 -3.06 -8.49 3.16
CA LEU A 93 -3.64 -7.32 2.53
C LEU A 93 -2.99 -7.06 1.16
N LEU A 94 -3.79 -7.01 0.09
CA LEU A 94 -3.45 -6.34 -1.15
C LEU A 94 -3.97 -4.89 -1.15
N ASN A 95 -4.78 -4.56 -0.18
CA ASN A 95 -5.38 -3.24 0.04
C ASN A 95 -4.45 -2.41 0.94
N VAL A 96 -3.43 -1.82 0.35
CA VAL A 96 -2.45 -0.99 1.06
C VAL A 96 -3.09 0.28 1.60
N GLU A 97 -4.22 0.71 1.04
CA GLU A 97 -5.02 1.82 1.53
C GLU A 97 -5.55 1.56 2.96
N THR A 98 -5.94 0.31 3.25
CA THR A 98 -6.32 -0.10 4.61
C THR A 98 -5.13 -0.03 5.56
N GLU A 99 -3.97 -0.57 5.15
CA GLU A 99 -2.73 -0.54 5.92
C GLU A 99 -2.29 0.91 6.22
N ALA A 100 -2.26 1.78 5.21
CA ALA A 100 -1.88 3.19 5.35
C ALA A 100 -2.88 4.04 6.14
N THR A 101 -4.09 3.52 6.43
CA THR A 101 -5.13 4.24 7.18
C THR A 101 -5.21 3.79 8.65
N ILE A 102 -5.13 2.48 8.90
CA ILE A 102 -5.37 1.88 10.22
C ILE A 102 -4.39 0.76 10.58
N GLY A 103 -3.29 0.62 9.85
CA GLY A 103 -2.35 -0.51 9.95
C GLY A 103 -1.82 -0.76 11.35
N LEU A 104 -1.47 0.30 12.11
CA LEU A 104 -0.97 0.15 13.48
C LEU A 104 -2.03 -0.45 14.42
N ALA A 105 -3.31 -0.05 14.27
CA ALA A 105 -4.39 -0.62 15.07
C ALA A 105 -4.68 -2.07 14.67
N LEU A 106 -4.61 -2.39 13.37
CA LEU A 106 -4.79 -3.77 12.89
C LEU A 106 -3.65 -4.68 13.36
N ARG A 107 -2.41 -4.20 13.36
CA ARG A 107 -1.27 -4.94 13.91
C ARG A 107 -1.48 -5.27 15.38
N LYS A 108 -1.93 -4.29 16.19
CA LYS A 108 -2.23 -4.52 17.61
C LYS A 108 -3.38 -5.52 17.81
N GLU A 109 -4.39 -5.50 16.96
CA GLU A 109 -5.46 -6.51 17.00
C GLU A 109 -4.95 -7.92 16.65
N ALA A 110 -4.08 -8.02 15.62
CA ALA A 110 -3.46 -9.28 15.22
C ALA A 110 -2.57 -9.84 16.35
N GLU A 111 -1.68 -9.01 16.92
CA GLU A 111 -0.82 -9.40 18.07
C GLU A 111 -1.63 -9.91 19.26
N LYS A 112 -2.74 -9.23 19.59
CA LYS A 112 -3.63 -9.62 20.69
C LYS A 112 -4.27 -11.00 20.51
N ASN A 113 -4.54 -11.37 19.27
CA ASN A 113 -5.25 -12.63 18.92
C ASN A 113 -4.31 -13.69 18.31
N GLU A 114 -2.98 -13.53 18.46
CA GLU A 114 -1.95 -14.45 17.96
C GLU A 114 -2.03 -14.70 16.43
N ALA A 115 -2.55 -13.71 15.70
CA ALA A 115 -2.62 -13.72 14.23
C ALA A 115 -1.49 -12.91 13.61
N ILE A 116 -1.19 -13.20 12.35
CA ILE A 116 -0.25 -12.43 11.54
C ILE A 116 -1.03 -11.60 10.53
N ILE A 117 -0.75 -10.30 10.47
CA ILE A 117 -1.20 -9.42 9.39
C ILE A 117 0.00 -8.93 8.59
N THR A 118 -0.10 -8.89 7.27
CA THR A 118 0.95 -8.37 6.40
C THR A 118 0.38 -7.87 5.07
N VAL A 119 1.03 -6.86 4.49
CA VAL A 119 0.86 -6.53 3.07
C VAL A 119 1.50 -7.64 2.22
N ALA A 120 0.91 -7.93 1.07
CA ALA A 120 1.32 -9.00 0.16
C ALA A 120 2.69 -8.74 -0.48
N ASP A 121 3.49 -9.80 -0.63
CA ASP A 121 4.66 -9.77 -1.51
C ASP A 121 4.26 -9.34 -2.94
N GLY A 122 5.18 -8.67 -3.61
CA GLY A 122 4.99 -8.20 -4.99
C GLY A 122 4.29 -6.86 -5.12
N ASP A 123 3.69 -6.31 -4.06
CA ASP A 123 3.31 -4.90 -4.03
C ASP A 123 4.56 -4.01 -3.86
N GLU A 124 4.54 -2.79 -4.39
CA GLU A 124 5.73 -1.94 -4.44
C GLU A 124 6.39 -1.70 -3.07
N PRO A 125 5.65 -1.42 -1.98
CA PRO A 125 6.28 -1.24 -0.67
C PRO A 125 7.00 -2.50 -0.19
N VAL A 126 6.46 -3.69 -0.45
CA VAL A 126 7.09 -4.95 -0.06
C VAL A 126 8.25 -5.31 -1.01
N ALA A 127 8.14 -5.00 -2.30
CA ALA A 127 9.24 -5.16 -3.24
C ALA A 127 10.43 -4.24 -2.90
N ALA A 128 10.17 -3.01 -2.43
CA ALA A 128 11.20 -2.11 -1.92
C ALA A 128 11.82 -2.64 -0.61
N LEU A 129 10.99 -3.19 0.28
CA LEU A 129 11.46 -3.82 1.51
C LEU A 129 12.39 -5.01 1.26
N ASP A 130 12.22 -5.78 0.17
CA ASP A 130 13.17 -6.82 -0.22
C ASP A 130 14.58 -6.24 -0.45
N LEU A 131 14.68 -5.04 -1.06
CA LEU A 131 15.97 -4.35 -1.25
C LEU A 131 16.54 -3.84 0.08
N TYR A 132 15.68 -3.33 0.97
CA TYR A 132 16.08 -2.91 2.31
C TYR A 132 16.69 -4.06 3.11
N ASN A 133 16.00 -5.21 3.16
CA ASN A 133 16.47 -6.38 3.88
C ASN A 133 17.82 -6.88 3.31
N PHE A 134 17.91 -6.97 1.98
CA PHE A 134 19.17 -7.34 1.32
C PHE A 134 20.32 -6.39 1.67
N ALA A 135 20.09 -5.08 1.66
CA ALA A 135 21.09 -4.07 2.00
C ALA A 135 21.55 -4.19 3.47
N THR A 136 20.60 -4.30 4.39
CA THR A 136 20.88 -4.33 5.84
C THR A 136 21.54 -5.66 6.26
N GLU A 137 21.18 -6.78 5.64
CA GLU A 137 21.86 -8.07 5.83
C GLU A 137 23.36 -8.01 5.43
N LEU A 138 23.70 -7.12 4.48
CA LEU A 138 25.08 -6.85 4.07
C LEU A 138 25.72 -5.68 4.84
N SER A 139 25.06 -5.17 5.88
CA SER A 139 25.52 -4.04 6.72
C SER A 139 25.63 -2.70 6.00
N PHE A 140 24.94 -2.49 4.88
CA PHE A 140 24.79 -1.18 4.27
C PHE A 140 23.76 -0.33 5.03
N GLU A 141 24.01 0.95 5.14
CA GLU A 141 22.98 1.93 5.51
C GLU A 141 22.04 2.19 4.32
N VAL A 142 20.72 2.17 4.54
CA VAL A 142 19.74 2.59 3.54
C VAL A 142 19.39 4.05 3.77
N VAL A 143 19.82 4.90 2.84
CA VAL A 143 19.68 6.36 2.91
C VAL A 143 18.30 6.81 2.44
N SER A 144 17.84 6.25 1.33
CA SER A 144 16.51 6.47 0.79
C SER A 144 16.01 5.21 0.09
N ILE A 145 14.70 5.05 0.04
CA ILE A 145 14.05 3.89 -0.57
C ILE A 145 12.74 4.30 -1.21
N GLY A 146 12.34 3.64 -2.29
CA GLY A 146 11.09 3.99 -2.91
C GLY A 146 10.77 3.28 -4.20
N LYS A 147 9.85 3.87 -4.95
CA LYS A 147 9.28 3.28 -6.15
C LYS A 147 9.36 4.19 -7.37
N GLY A 148 9.24 3.58 -8.54
CA GLY A 148 9.02 4.28 -9.79
C GLY A 148 7.56 4.67 -9.99
N LYS A 149 7.34 5.77 -10.72
CA LYS A 149 6.01 6.24 -11.15
C LYS A 149 5.97 6.37 -12.67
N ASN A 150 5.05 5.62 -13.31
CA ASN A 150 4.89 5.61 -14.77
C ASN A 150 4.00 6.73 -15.30
N ASN A 151 2.93 7.02 -14.54
CA ASN A 151 1.88 7.88 -15.05
C ASN A 151 2.26 9.34 -14.83
N PRO A 152 1.90 10.26 -15.74
CA PRO A 152 2.02 11.69 -15.52
C PRO A 152 1.40 12.09 -14.19
N PHE A 153 1.97 13.08 -13.51
CA PHE A 153 1.46 13.52 -12.23
C PHE A 153 0.48 14.68 -12.41
N ASN A 154 -0.81 14.42 -12.18
CA ASN A 154 -1.86 15.42 -12.20
C ASN A 154 -2.81 15.23 -11.01
N ARG A 155 -2.62 15.97 -9.94
CA ARG A 155 -3.41 15.91 -8.70
C ARG A 155 -4.90 16.15 -8.91
N TYR A 156 -5.28 16.83 -9.98
CA TYR A 156 -6.65 17.19 -10.30
C TYR A 156 -7.27 16.29 -11.38
N ALA A 157 -6.65 15.16 -11.69
CA ALA A 157 -7.21 14.17 -12.61
C ALA A 157 -8.52 13.59 -12.05
N THR A 158 -9.47 13.34 -12.96
CA THR A 158 -10.76 12.71 -12.65
C THR A 158 -10.97 11.48 -13.51
N PRO A 159 -11.86 10.54 -13.12
CA PRO A 159 -12.19 9.37 -13.93
C PRO A 159 -12.67 9.72 -15.34
N ASP A 160 -13.47 10.76 -15.49
CA ASP A 160 -13.97 11.21 -16.79
C ASP A 160 -12.86 11.70 -17.70
N LEU A 161 -11.91 12.47 -17.16
CA LEU A 161 -10.73 12.94 -17.90
C LEU A 161 -9.89 11.77 -18.44
N LEU A 162 -9.81 10.68 -17.69
CA LEU A 162 -8.98 9.51 -18.02
C LEU A 162 -9.76 8.34 -18.64
N ALA A 163 -11.06 8.47 -18.87
CA ALA A 163 -11.92 7.39 -19.34
C ALA A 163 -11.43 6.70 -20.63
N LYS A 164 -10.99 7.50 -21.63
CA LYS A 164 -10.46 6.97 -22.90
C LYS A 164 -9.15 6.19 -22.69
N GLU A 165 -8.25 6.73 -21.88
CA GLU A 165 -6.97 6.09 -21.56
C GLU A 165 -7.20 4.79 -20.77
N ALA A 166 -8.08 4.83 -19.77
CA ALA A 166 -8.44 3.66 -18.98
C ALA A 166 -9.01 2.54 -19.86
N THR A 167 -9.92 2.87 -20.80
CA THR A 167 -10.47 1.91 -21.76
C THR A 167 -9.37 1.29 -22.62
N SER A 168 -8.44 2.10 -23.15
CA SER A 168 -7.34 1.59 -23.98
C SER A 168 -6.39 0.66 -23.23
N LYS A 169 -6.20 0.90 -21.93
CA LYS A 169 -5.38 0.08 -21.04
C LYS A 169 -6.15 -1.07 -20.36
N LYS A 170 -7.45 -1.22 -20.64
CA LYS A 170 -8.35 -2.19 -19.99
C LYS A 170 -8.34 -2.06 -18.45
N MET A 171 -8.28 -0.85 -17.95
CA MET A 171 -8.24 -0.51 -16.54
C MET A 171 -9.54 0.14 -16.08
N ASN A 172 -9.82 0.03 -14.78
CA ASN A 172 -10.85 0.83 -14.15
C ASN A 172 -10.44 2.32 -14.14
N PRO A 173 -11.30 3.27 -14.60
CA PRO A 173 -10.97 4.69 -14.62
C PRO A 173 -10.57 5.26 -13.26
N LYS A 174 -11.22 4.88 -12.16
CA LYS A 174 -10.88 5.33 -10.80
C LYS A 174 -9.50 4.83 -10.38
N MET A 175 -9.16 3.57 -10.70
CA MET A 175 -7.83 3.02 -10.43
C MET A 175 -6.75 3.80 -11.20
N LEU A 176 -6.95 4.06 -12.50
CA LEU A 176 -6.02 4.88 -13.27
C LEU A 176 -5.90 6.29 -12.69
N THR A 177 -7.02 6.88 -12.25
CA THR A 177 -7.02 8.21 -11.63
C THR A 177 -6.18 8.23 -10.35
N SER A 178 -6.28 7.23 -9.48
CA SER A 178 -5.48 7.15 -8.25
C SER A 178 -3.97 7.04 -8.53
N PHE A 179 -3.59 6.46 -9.67
CA PHE A 179 -2.20 6.46 -10.14
C PHE A 179 -1.78 7.83 -10.66
N VAL A 180 -2.62 8.49 -11.46
CA VAL A 180 -2.30 9.79 -12.09
C VAL A 180 -2.31 10.93 -11.07
N ASP A 181 -3.26 10.95 -10.12
CA ASP A 181 -3.33 11.98 -9.08
C ASP A 181 -2.28 11.79 -7.97
N GLY A 182 -1.63 10.62 -7.96
CA GLY A 182 -0.55 10.29 -7.03
C GLY A 182 -1.02 9.68 -5.71
N SER A 183 -2.32 9.58 -5.45
CA SER A 183 -2.84 9.02 -4.19
C SER A 183 -2.27 7.64 -3.89
N LYS A 184 -2.23 6.75 -4.88
CA LYS A 184 -1.69 5.40 -4.73
C LYS A 184 -0.20 5.43 -4.33
N THR A 185 0.61 6.27 -4.97
CA THR A 185 2.03 6.44 -4.63
C THR A 185 2.22 6.93 -3.19
N MET A 186 1.40 7.89 -2.75
CA MET A 186 1.46 8.41 -1.37
C MET A 186 1.10 7.34 -0.33
N VAL A 187 0.06 6.55 -0.61
CA VAL A 187 -0.39 5.43 0.23
C VAL A 187 0.69 4.36 0.38
N GLU A 188 1.28 3.92 -0.72
CA GLU A 188 2.31 2.88 -0.74
C GLU A 188 3.58 3.31 -0.01
N MET A 189 4.02 4.55 -0.23
CA MET A 189 5.22 5.06 0.46
C MET A 189 4.97 5.35 1.93
N ALA A 190 3.75 5.76 2.31
CA ALA A 190 3.38 5.90 3.72
C ALA A 190 3.40 4.55 4.46
N ALA A 191 2.85 3.48 3.84
CA ALA A 191 2.90 2.13 4.41
C ALA A 191 4.34 1.66 4.63
N LEU A 192 5.23 1.87 3.64
CA LEU A 192 6.64 1.52 3.76
C LEU A 192 7.36 2.33 4.85
N ALA A 193 7.12 3.64 4.91
CA ALA A 193 7.71 4.53 5.92
C ALA A 193 7.28 4.13 7.34
N ASN A 194 6.00 3.86 7.54
CA ASN A 194 5.44 3.49 8.83
C ASN A 194 5.88 2.09 9.30
N PHE A 195 6.28 1.21 8.38
CA PHE A 195 6.90 -0.06 8.73
C PHE A 195 8.38 0.08 9.10
N LEU A 196 9.16 0.82 8.28
CA LEU A 196 10.61 0.97 8.46
C LEU A 196 11.01 1.98 9.56
N ASP A 197 10.06 2.70 10.14
CA ASP A 197 10.30 3.89 10.98
C ASP A 197 11.04 5.01 10.21
N PHE A 198 10.85 5.05 8.90
CA PHE A 198 11.38 6.07 7.99
C PHE A 198 10.44 7.28 7.94
N LYS A 199 10.90 8.34 7.27
CA LYS A 199 10.16 9.61 7.14
C LYS A 199 9.99 9.97 5.67
N ILE A 200 9.21 11.01 5.40
CA ILE A 200 9.29 11.79 4.17
C ILE A 200 10.12 13.05 4.43
N ASP A 201 10.90 13.46 3.44
CA ASP A 201 11.73 14.64 3.58
C ASP A 201 10.88 15.92 3.53
N ILE A 202 10.01 16.00 2.53
CA ILE A 202 9.02 17.09 2.35
C ILE A 202 7.61 16.50 2.17
N ASP A 203 6.58 17.30 2.45
CA ASP A 203 5.18 16.90 2.24
C ASP A 203 4.90 16.58 0.76
N GLY A 204 4.48 15.33 0.50
CA GLY A 204 4.21 14.81 -0.83
C GLY A 204 5.44 14.29 -1.57
N MET A 205 6.60 14.23 -0.90
CA MET A 205 7.88 13.75 -1.46
C MET A 205 8.38 14.60 -2.65
N HIS A 206 9.63 14.41 -3.09
CA HIS A 206 10.20 15.23 -4.17
C HIS A 206 9.71 14.81 -5.56
N GLY A 207 9.70 13.51 -5.86
CA GLY A 207 9.18 13.01 -7.14
C GLY A 207 9.97 13.49 -8.35
N ILE A 208 11.27 13.22 -8.39
CA ILE A 208 12.17 13.67 -9.46
C ILE A 208 12.16 12.75 -10.69
N GLU A 209 12.61 13.28 -11.83
CA GLU A 209 13.01 12.46 -12.98
C GLU A 209 14.40 11.86 -12.72
N ALA A 210 14.50 10.53 -12.78
CA ALA A 210 15.77 9.82 -12.57
C ALA A 210 15.78 8.47 -13.28
N THR A 211 16.98 7.88 -13.39
CA THR A 211 17.21 6.49 -13.80
C THR A 211 17.84 5.71 -12.67
N TYR A 212 17.91 4.38 -12.79
CA TYR A 212 18.61 3.56 -11.78
C TYR A 212 20.11 3.91 -11.66
N GLU A 213 20.72 4.43 -12.72
CA GLU A 213 22.14 4.78 -12.77
C GLU A 213 22.46 6.12 -12.10
N ASN A 214 21.47 7.00 -11.92
CA ASN A 214 21.73 8.36 -11.40
C ASN A 214 20.92 8.74 -10.17
N ILE A 215 19.96 7.94 -9.72
CA ILE A 215 19.10 8.28 -8.58
C ILE A 215 19.89 8.44 -7.28
N ASN A 216 21.02 7.73 -7.13
CA ASN A 216 21.96 7.85 -6.02
C ASN A 216 22.76 9.18 -6.02
N GLN A 217 22.61 10.03 -7.03
CA GLN A 217 23.18 11.39 -7.05
C GLN A 217 22.19 12.42 -6.50
N TYR A 218 20.90 12.10 -6.47
CA TYR A 218 19.84 13.00 -6.04
C TYR A 218 19.29 12.65 -4.67
N TYR A 219 18.95 11.40 -4.42
CA TYR A 219 18.30 10.95 -3.18
C TYR A 219 19.32 10.58 -2.09
N ILE A 220 20.27 11.49 -1.88
CA ILE A 220 21.26 11.50 -0.81
C ILE A 220 21.21 12.84 -0.07
N PRO A 221 21.79 12.95 1.15
CA PRO A 221 21.79 14.19 1.92
C PRO A 221 22.42 15.37 1.19
N LYS A 222 21.89 16.56 1.42
CA LYS A 222 22.43 17.83 0.88
C LYS A 222 23.90 18.06 1.21
N LYS A 223 24.34 17.64 2.40
CA LYS A 223 25.76 17.73 2.80
C LYS A 223 26.68 16.92 1.90
N ASP A 224 26.13 15.89 1.22
CA ASP A 224 26.82 14.99 0.31
C ASP A 224 26.54 15.33 -1.17
N GLY A 225 25.86 16.47 -1.43
CA GLY A 225 25.58 16.98 -2.77
C GLY A 225 24.21 16.62 -3.35
N GLY A 226 23.33 15.96 -2.58
CA GLY A 226 22.00 15.55 -3.01
C GLY A 226 20.89 16.56 -2.67
N LEU A 227 19.65 16.05 -2.61
CA LEU A 227 18.43 16.83 -2.37
C LEU A 227 17.90 16.74 -0.94
N LEU A 228 18.24 15.66 -0.22
CA LEU A 228 17.58 15.31 1.03
C LEU A 228 18.12 16.10 2.22
N GLU A 229 17.24 16.60 3.08
CA GLU A 229 17.63 17.16 4.39
C GLU A 229 18.04 16.04 5.37
N ASN A 230 17.45 14.85 5.21
CA ASN A 230 17.62 13.72 6.12
C ASN A 230 17.96 12.42 5.36
N SER A 231 18.58 11.45 6.05
CA SER A 231 18.61 10.05 5.64
C SER A 231 17.37 9.30 6.16
N GLN A 232 17.21 8.06 5.71
CA GLN A 232 16.12 7.17 6.10
C GLN A 232 14.75 7.74 5.71
N VAL A 233 14.63 8.07 4.43
CA VAL A 233 13.40 8.63 3.85
C VAL A 233 12.85 7.74 2.75
N VAL A 234 11.53 7.80 2.58
CA VAL A 234 10.85 7.20 1.43
C VAL A 234 10.65 8.26 0.35
N GLU A 235 10.77 7.83 -0.92
CA GLU A 235 10.65 8.70 -2.08
C GLU A 235 10.03 7.98 -3.28
N PHE A 236 9.67 8.72 -4.31
CA PHE A 236 9.33 8.15 -5.62
C PHE A 236 10.06 8.88 -6.73
N ALA A 237 10.24 8.22 -7.88
CA ALA A 237 10.88 8.84 -9.03
C ALA A 237 10.17 8.48 -10.34
N PHE A 238 10.17 9.41 -11.29
CA PHE A 238 9.80 9.13 -12.67
C PHE A 238 10.99 8.51 -13.41
N GLY A 239 10.70 7.72 -14.47
CA GLY A 239 11.71 7.10 -15.34
C GLY A 239 12.21 5.73 -14.89
N ILE A 240 11.87 5.27 -13.69
CA ILE A 240 12.30 3.97 -13.16
C ILE A 240 11.16 2.96 -12.93
N ALA A 241 9.95 3.30 -13.29
CA ALA A 241 8.82 2.37 -13.17
C ALA A 241 8.86 1.28 -14.27
N PRO A 242 8.33 0.08 -14.01
CA PRO A 242 7.51 -0.31 -12.85
C PRO A 242 8.31 -0.90 -11.69
N GLY A 243 9.44 -0.36 -11.36
CA GLY A 243 10.33 -0.94 -10.35
C GLY A 243 10.42 -0.14 -9.05
N VAL A 244 11.28 -0.66 -8.17
CA VAL A 244 11.61 -0.08 -6.87
C VAL A 244 13.12 0.11 -6.76
N PHE A 245 13.55 1.00 -5.86
CA PHE A 245 14.96 1.30 -5.63
C PHE A 245 15.25 1.46 -4.13
N ALA A 246 16.52 1.28 -3.78
CA ALA A 246 17.10 1.73 -2.51
C ALA A 246 18.46 2.39 -2.80
N VAL A 247 18.70 3.57 -2.24
CA VAL A 247 20.02 4.19 -2.22
C VAL A 247 20.70 3.78 -0.93
N ILE A 248 21.83 3.10 -1.07
CA ILE A 248 22.62 2.54 0.03
C ILE A 248 23.94 3.27 0.18
N TYR A 249 24.52 3.20 1.38
CA TYR A 249 25.74 3.89 1.76
C TYR A 249 26.67 2.96 2.56
N SER A 250 27.98 3.11 2.34
CA SER A 250 29.01 2.58 3.23
C SER A 250 30.18 3.55 3.33
N GLU A 251 30.69 3.75 4.54
CA GLU A 251 31.91 4.53 4.80
C GLU A 251 33.20 3.69 4.70
N ASP A 252 33.10 2.36 4.59
CA ASP A 252 34.23 1.45 4.57
C ASP A 252 34.98 1.51 3.23
N ASP A 253 36.26 1.85 3.26
CA ASP A 253 37.11 2.02 2.07
C ASP A 253 37.26 0.72 1.26
N TYR A 254 37.27 -0.45 1.93
CA TYR A 254 37.39 -1.73 1.24
C TYR A 254 36.09 -2.08 0.55
N VAL A 255 34.93 -1.84 1.18
CA VAL A 255 33.63 -2.00 0.55
C VAL A 255 33.50 -1.08 -0.66
N ASN A 256 33.93 0.18 -0.54
CA ASN A 256 33.95 1.13 -1.66
C ASN A 256 34.81 0.61 -2.84
N TYR A 257 36.00 0.06 -2.55
CA TYR A 257 36.87 -0.56 -3.56
C TYR A 257 36.20 -1.77 -4.22
N GLU A 258 35.61 -2.69 -3.45
CA GLU A 258 34.92 -3.87 -3.98
C GLU A 258 33.73 -3.50 -4.85
N MET A 259 32.91 -2.54 -4.43
CA MET A 259 31.75 -2.07 -5.20
C MET A 259 32.17 -1.45 -6.54
N GLU A 260 33.28 -0.67 -6.57
CA GLU A 260 33.82 -0.14 -7.82
C GLU A 260 34.40 -1.26 -8.72
N TYR A 261 35.12 -2.22 -8.14
CA TYR A 261 35.63 -3.40 -8.85
C TYR A 261 34.48 -4.21 -9.48
N LEU A 262 33.37 -4.38 -8.76
CA LEU A 262 32.16 -5.09 -9.23
C LEU A 262 31.28 -4.24 -10.18
N LYS A 263 31.75 -3.06 -10.61
CA LYS A 263 31.07 -2.17 -11.57
C LYS A 263 29.77 -1.56 -11.06
N MET A 264 29.63 -1.45 -9.75
CA MET A 264 28.50 -0.74 -9.14
C MET A 264 28.63 0.80 -9.17
N GLY A 265 29.75 1.32 -9.70
CA GLY A 265 30.08 2.74 -9.74
C GLY A 265 30.91 3.19 -8.54
N LYS A 266 31.27 4.49 -8.54
CA LYS A 266 32.01 5.11 -7.43
C LYS A 266 31.12 5.30 -6.21
N GLY A 267 31.63 4.90 -5.05
CA GLY A 267 31.01 5.16 -3.77
C GLY A 267 31.07 6.62 -3.30
N PRO A 268 30.59 6.91 -2.10
CA PRO A 268 30.07 5.96 -1.10
C PRO A 268 28.58 5.62 -1.21
N PHE A 269 27.86 6.09 -2.24
CA PHE A 269 26.43 5.86 -2.45
C PHE A 269 26.18 5.03 -3.70
N TRP A 270 25.32 4.00 -3.59
CA TRP A 270 24.95 3.15 -4.72
C TRP A 270 23.45 2.91 -4.78
N THR A 271 22.95 2.52 -5.95
CA THR A 271 21.58 2.12 -6.16
C THR A 271 21.43 0.62 -6.19
N LEU A 272 20.59 0.07 -5.32
CA LEU A 272 19.98 -1.25 -5.52
C LEU A 272 18.63 -1.05 -6.20
N ALA A 273 18.31 -1.94 -7.15
CA ALA A 273 17.08 -1.82 -7.92
C ALA A 273 16.45 -3.17 -8.22
N ARG A 274 15.13 -3.19 -8.20
CA ARG A 274 14.31 -4.28 -8.73
C ARG A 274 13.41 -3.66 -9.80
N PRO A 275 13.68 -3.90 -11.13
CA PRO A 275 12.99 -3.19 -12.22
C PRO A 275 11.58 -3.74 -12.51
N TYR A 276 10.99 -4.46 -11.60
CA TYR A 276 9.64 -5.04 -11.68
C TYR A 276 9.07 -5.30 -10.28
N HIS A 277 7.75 -5.41 -10.21
CA HIS A 277 7.00 -5.99 -9.10
C HIS A 277 5.83 -6.80 -9.68
N LEU A 278 5.42 -7.89 -9.02
CA LEU A 278 4.47 -8.82 -9.61
C LEU A 278 3.18 -8.97 -8.80
N THR A 279 2.87 -8.03 -7.94
CA THR A 279 1.66 -7.86 -7.11
C THR A 279 1.00 -9.20 -6.72
N SER A 280 -0.17 -9.52 -7.27
CA SER A 280 -0.93 -10.75 -6.95
C SER A 280 -0.21 -12.06 -7.29
N LEU A 281 0.81 -12.03 -8.13
CA LEU A 281 1.54 -13.24 -8.55
C LEU A 281 2.56 -13.71 -7.50
N GLU A 282 2.97 -12.86 -6.57
CA GLU A 282 3.90 -13.21 -5.49
C GLU A 282 3.21 -13.71 -4.21
N ILE A 283 1.89 -13.84 -4.21
CA ILE A 283 1.11 -14.39 -3.09
C ILE A 283 1.68 -15.70 -2.52
N PRO A 284 2.21 -16.66 -3.33
CA PRO A 284 2.83 -17.86 -2.79
C PRO A 284 3.98 -17.59 -1.81
N ARG A 285 4.73 -16.50 -2.00
CA ARG A 285 5.80 -16.09 -1.08
C ARG A 285 5.20 -15.65 0.27
N THR A 286 4.16 -14.81 0.23
CA THR A 286 3.50 -14.31 1.43
C THR A 286 2.88 -15.44 2.26
N ILE A 287 2.19 -16.38 1.60
CA ILE A 287 1.65 -17.56 2.27
C ILE A 287 2.76 -18.34 2.95
N ARG A 288 3.91 -18.53 2.29
CA ARG A 288 5.07 -19.23 2.86
C ARG A 288 5.64 -18.49 4.07
N HIS A 289 5.81 -17.17 3.99
CA HIS A 289 6.30 -16.37 5.13
C HIS A 289 5.41 -16.51 6.36
N ILE A 290 4.08 -16.48 6.18
CA ILE A 290 3.13 -16.65 7.28
C ILE A 290 3.16 -18.09 7.82
N MET A 291 3.03 -19.08 6.94
CA MET A 291 2.81 -20.47 7.38
C MET A 291 4.06 -21.18 7.86
N LEU A 292 5.21 -20.95 7.23
CA LEU A 292 6.45 -21.64 7.52
C LEU A 292 7.41 -20.81 8.38
N GLU A 293 7.50 -19.52 8.10
CA GLU A 293 8.47 -18.65 8.77
C GLU A 293 7.85 -17.88 9.95
N LYS A 294 6.50 -17.87 10.04
CA LYS A 294 5.74 -17.27 11.14
C LYS A 294 6.04 -15.79 11.38
N TYR A 295 6.20 -15.02 10.30
CA TYR A 295 6.49 -13.61 10.43
C TYR A 295 5.67 -12.74 9.47
N SER A 296 5.42 -11.47 9.88
CA SER A 296 4.81 -10.42 9.06
C SER A 296 5.89 -9.71 8.26
N LYS A 297 5.72 -9.60 6.95
CA LYS A 297 6.67 -8.93 6.09
C LYS A 297 6.55 -7.41 6.15
N LEU A 298 5.34 -6.88 6.01
CA LEU A 298 5.05 -5.46 6.14
C LEU A 298 3.72 -5.26 6.88
N SER A 299 3.79 -4.66 8.05
CA SER A 299 2.65 -4.15 8.81
C SER A 299 3.16 -3.05 9.74
N ALA A 300 2.48 -1.92 9.83
CA ALA A 300 2.96 -0.71 10.50
C ALA A 300 3.51 -0.95 11.91
N THR A 301 4.70 -0.46 12.20
CA THR A 301 5.37 -0.51 13.51
C THR A 301 5.44 0.87 14.17
N SER A 302 5.33 1.91 13.35
CA SER A 302 5.37 3.32 13.72
C SER A 302 4.31 4.09 12.91
N TRP A 303 4.17 5.38 13.14
CA TRP A 303 3.27 6.26 12.39
C TRP A 303 3.92 7.60 12.14
N ASN A 304 4.86 7.64 11.20
CA ASN A 304 5.63 8.83 10.84
C ASN A 304 5.02 9.61 9.69
N VAL A 305 4.22 8.92 8.86
CA VAL A 305 3.61 9.49 7.65
C VAL A 305 2.12 9.23 7.66
N GLU A 306 1.33 10.30 7.46
CA GLU A 306 -0.11 10.24 7.26
C GLU A 306 -0.43 10.61 5.81
N VAL A 307 -1.41 9.97 5.20
CA VAL A 307 -1.92 10.37 3.87
C VAL A 307 -3.17 11.19 4.05
N VAL A 308 -3.04 12.49 3.90
CA VAL A 308 -4.12 13.47 4.09
C VAL A 308 -4.93 13.65 2.80
N ALA A 309 -6.25 13.76 2.93
CA ALA A 309 -7.15 14.06 1.82
C ALA A 309 -7.10 15.56 1.46
N TYR A 310 -6.98 15.86 0.17
CA TYR A 310 -6.97 17.21 -0.40
C TYR A 310 -8.05 17.34 -1.47
N ALA A 311 -8.68 18.51 -1.57
CA ALA A 311 -9.74 18.77 -2.53
C ALA A 311 -9.20 18.95 -3.97
N LYS A 312 -9.75 18.22 -4.94
CA LYS A 312 -9.46 18.38 -6.38
C LYS A 312 -10.16 19.58 -6.99
N GLN A 313 -11.28 20.01 -6.42
CA GLN A 313 -12.13 21.12 -6.86
C GLN A 313 -12.80 21.74 -5.64
N ASP A 314 -13.55 22.84 -5.81
CA ASP A 314 -14.42 23.33 -4.75
C ASP A 314 -15.49 22.28 -4.44
N ILE A 315 -15.68 21.96 -3.16
CA ILE A 315 -16.61 20.92 -2.70
C ILE A 315 -17.68 21.60 -1.81
N GLU A 316 -18.92 21.57 -2.28
CA GLU A 316 -20.06 22.17 -1.57
C GLU A 316 -20.55 21.28 -0.40
N PRO A 317 -21.11 21.87 0.66
CA PRO A 317 -21.74 21.11 1.74
C PRO A 317 -22.81 20.13 1.20
N GLY A 318 -22.87 18.94 1.77
CA GLY A 318 -23.77 17.87 1.33
C GLY A 318 -23.21 16.99 0.21
N THR A 319 -22.01 17.31 -0.31
CA THR A 319 -21.35 16.48 -1.34
C THR A 319 -20.78 15.22 -0.72
N ASN A 320 -21.05 14.05 -1.32
CA ASN A 320 -20.35 12.81 -1.02
C ASN A 320 -18.98 12.83 -1.71
N LEU A 321 -17.89 12.60 -0.96
CA LEU A 321 -16.51 12.64 -1.46
C LEU A 321 -16.19 11.52 -2.44
N GLY A 322 -16.97 10.44 -2.43
CA GLY A 322 -16.76 9.27 -3.27
C GLY A 322 -15.50 8.52 -2.89
N SER A 323 -15.00 7.71 -3.82
CA SER A 323 -13.85 6.83 -3.60
C SER A 323 -12.51 7.51 -3.88
N ILE A 324 -11.43 6.92 -3.35
CA ILE A 324 -10.05 7.22 -3.76
C ILE A 324 -9.92 7.05 -5.28
N GLY A 325 -9.26 8.00 -5.95
CA GLY A 325 -9.22 8.08 -7.40
C GLY A 325 -10.54 8.58 -8.04
N GLY A 326 -11.46 9.14 -7.25
CA GLY A 326 -12.69 9.79 -7.70
C GLY A 326 -12.49 11.25 -8.11
N ASP A 327 -13.61 12.01 -8.09
CA ASP A 327 -13.67 13.37 -8.62
C ASP A 327 -13.27 14.45 -7.61
N TYR A 328 -13.38 14.17 -6.31
CA TYR A 328 -13.34 15.21 -5.28
C TYR A 328 -12.04 15.28 -4.51
N ILE A 329 -11.37 14.14 -4.26
CA ILE A 329 -10.22 14.09 -3.36
C ILE A 329 -9.02 13.39 -3.98
N TYR A 330 -7.82 13.81 -3.54
CA TYR A 330 -6.56 13.10 -3.76
C TYR A 330 -5.78 13.01 -2.45
N GLY A 331 -4.87 12.04 -2.35
CA GLY A 331 -4.01 11.83 -1.19
C GLY A 331 -2.68 12.56 -1.32
N LYS A 332 -2.21 13.15 -0.22
CA LYS A 332 -0.87 13.71 -0.11
C LYS A 332 -0.22 13.22 1.19
N ALA A 333 0.94 12.58 1.08
CA ALA A 333 1.72 12.17 2.24
C ALA A 333 2.23 13.40 3.01
N GLN A 334 2.04 13.40 4.33
CA GLN A 334 2.51 14.43 5.24
C GLN A 334 3.19 13.80 6.45
N LYS A 335 4.06 14.56 7.13
CA LYS A 335 4.60 14.14 8.42
C LYS A 335 3.46 14.01 9.42
N ALA A 336 3.29 12.85 10.04
CA ALA A 336 2.16 12.56 10.92
C ALA A 336 2.02 13.59 12.06
N ILE A 337 3.15 14.07 12.61
CA ILE A 337 3.15 15.08 13.67
C ILE A 337 2.51 16.41 13.23
N SER A 338 2.61 16.77 11.97
CA SER A 338 2.02 18.01 11.41
C SER A 338 0.63 17.81 10.80
N SER A 339 0.16 16.56 10.70
CA SER A 339 -1.15 16.24 10.12
C SER A 339 -2.27 16.10 11.16
N LYS A 340 -1.99 16.37 12.43
CA LYS A 340 -2.99 16.26 13.51
C LYS A 340 -4.21 17.15 13.23
N GLY A 341 -5.40 16.54 13.15
CA GLY A 341 -6.65 17.20 12.82
C GLY A 341 -7.00 17.23 11.32
N PHE A 342 -6.07 16.91 10.43
CA PHE A 342 -6.39 16.67 9.03
C PHE A 342 -7.10 15.32 8.85
N LEU A 343 -7.90 15.22 7.79
CA LEU A 343 -8.66 14.03 7.48
C LEU A 343 -7.80 13.02 6.70
N PRO A 344 -7.56 11.81 7.23
CA PRO A 344 -6.87 10.76 6.47
C PRO A 344 -7.64 10.39 5.20
N LEU A 345 -6.92 10.12 4.11
CA LEU A 345 -7.51 9.82 2.81
C LEU A 345 -8.49 8.63 2.87
N GLY A 346 -8.12 7.55 3.56
CA GLY A 346 -8.98 6.37 3.68
C GLY A 346 -10.25 6.64 4.49
N ILE A 347 -10.19 7.56 5.47
CA ILE A 347 -11.37 7.98 6.24
C ILE A 347 -12.26 8.93 5.42
N ALA A 348 -11.68 9.69 4.48
CA ALA A 348 -12.45 10.60 3.64
C ALA A 348 -13.40 9.87 2.67
N GLU A 349 -13.06 8.61 2.30
CA GLU A 349 -13.82 7.83 1.30
C GLU A 349 -15.29 7.70 1.70
N ASP A 350 -16.19 7.99 0.74
CA ASP A 350 -17.66 7.92 0.85
C ASP A 350 -18.29 8.73 2.00
N ASN A 351 -17.56 9.66 2.62
CA ASN A 351 -18.11 10.58 3.61
C ASN A 351 -18.72 11.83 2.97
N ILE A 352 -19.64 12.47 3.70
CA ILE A 352 -20.34 13.68 3.26
C ILE A 352 -19.71 14.91 3.91
N VAL A 353 -19.41 15.91 3.09
CA VAL A 353 -18.85 17.19 3.56
C VAL A 353 -19.95 18.06 4.16
N ASN A 354 -19.69 18.70 5.31
CA ASN A 354 -20.63 19.55 6.02
C ASN A 354 -20.38 21.06 5.84
N LYS A 355 -19.27 21.43 5.19
CA LYS A 355 -18.95 22.84 4.85
C LYS A 355 -18.26 22.93 3.49
N LEU A 356 -18.17 24.16 2.95
CA LEU A 356 -17.45 24.44 1.71
C LEU A 356 -15.94 24.21 1.90
N ILE A 357 -15.33 23.37 1.05
CA ILE A 357 -13.88 23.16 0.96
C ILE A 357 -13.39 23.72 -0.38
N LYS A 358 -12.33 24.52 -0.35
CA LYS A 358 -11.76 25.08 -1.57
C LYS A 358 -10.80 24.13 -2.25
N LYS A 359 -10.74 24.23 -3.58
CA LYS A 359 -9.77 23.46 -4.39
C LYS A 359 -8.35 23.65 -3.89
N GLY A 360 -7.66 22.55 -3.66
CA GLY A 360 -6.28 22.52 -3.20
C GLY A 360 -6.10 22.57 -1.68
N ASP A 361 -7.17 22.79 -0.92
CA ASP A 361 -7.12 22.77 0.53
C ASP A 361 -7.13 21.32 1.07
N PRO A 362 -6.45 21.07 2.20
CA PRO A 362 -6.61 19.82 2.94
C PRO A 362 -7.97 19.78 3.62
N LEU A 363 -8.55 18.60 3.71
CA LEU A 363 -9.75 18.35 4.50
C LEU A 363 -9.38 18.15 5.97
N MET A 364 -10.24 18.64 6.87
CA MET A 364 -10.12 18.43 8.31
C MET A 364 -11.10 17.35 8.77
N VAL A 365 -10.83 16.71 9.90
CA VAL A 365 -11.73 15.71 10.51
C VAL A 365 -13.11 16.31 10.79
N GLY A 366 -13.19 17.59 11.17
CA GLY A 366 -14.45 18.29 11.42
C GLY A 366 -15.23 18.73 10.16
N ASP A 367 -14.70 18.47 8.96
CA ASP A 367 -15.31 18.86 7.70
C ASP A 367 -16.31 17.84 7.15
N ILE A 368 -16.39 16.68 7.79
CA ILE A 368 -17.25 15.57 7.40
C ILE A 368 -18.18 15.15 8.54
N ASP A 369 -19.28 14.55 8.17
CA ASP A 369 -20.13 13.78 9.08
C ASP A 369 -19.62 12.32 9.04
N ALA A 370 -18.67 12.02 9.96
CA ALA A 370 -18.00 10.74 9.96
C ALA A 370 -18.99 9.57 10.12
N GLN A 371 -18.87 8.57 9.24
CA GLN A 371 -19.68 7.36 9.32
C GLN A 371 -19.35 6.56 10.58
N ASP A 372 -20.35 5.93 11.16
CA ASP A 372 -20.17 4.94 12.24
C ASP A 372 -19.97 3.56 11.62
N ASN A 373 -18.70 3.25 11.30
CA ASN A 373 -18.31 1.99 10.69
C ASN A 373 -17.02 1.42 11.30
N VAL A 374 -16.67 0.20 10.92
CA VAL A 374 -15.51 -0.53 11.44
C VAL A 374 -14.19 0.22 11.17
N LEU A 375 -14.05 0.87 10.02
CA LEU A 375 -12.86 1.64 9.67
C LEU A 375 -12.65 2.80 10.65
N CYS A 376 -13.72 3.58 10.92
CA CYS A 376 -13.67 4.68 11.89
C CYS A 376 -13.44 4.18 13.33
N GLU A 377 -13.94 2.99 13.69
CA GLU A 377 -13.65 2.35 14.98
C GLU A 377 -12.14 2.10 15.13
N TYR A 378 -11.50 1.47 14.14
CA TYR A 378 -10.05 1.20 14.17
C TYR A 378 -9.22 2.49 14.09
N TRP A 379 -9.64 3.47 13.32
CA TRP A 379 -8.95 4.75 13.27
C TRP A 379 -8.98 5.47 14.64
N LYS A 380 -10.11 5.44 15.35
CA LYS A 380 -10.19 5.96 16.73
C LYS A 380 -9.25 5.20 17.68
N LYS A 381 -9.21 3.87 17.59
CA LYS A 381 -8.27 3.03 18.36
C LYS A 381 -6.80 3.39 18.05
N GLN A 382 -6.46 3.59 16.77
CA GLN A 382 -5.13 4.00 16.35
C GLN A 382 -4.72 5.35 16.94
N ASN A 383 -5.62 6.34 16.94
CA ASN A 383 -5.36 7.64 17.56
C ASN A 383 -5.12 7.51 19.07
N GLN A 384 -5.86 6.64 19.76
CA GLN A 384 -5.60 6.35 21.19
C GLN A 384 -4.22 5.72 21.43
N ILE A 385 -3.79 4.83 20.56
CA ILE A 385 -2.44 4.25 20.60
C ILE A 385 -1.41 5.36 20.43
N LEU A 386 -1.57 6.23 19.41
CA LEU A 386 -0.63 7.31 19.12
C LEU A 386 -0.58 8.38 20.22
N ASP A 387 -1.68 8.69 20.87
CA ASP A 387 -1.72 9.63 21.99
C ASP A 387 -1.09 9.05 23.30
N SER A 388 -0.77 7.75 23.32
CA SER A 388 -0.12 7.08 24.47
C SER A 388 1.41 7.02 24.38
N TYR A 389 1.97 7.41 23.23
CA TYR A 389 3.41 7.54 22.99
C TYR A 389 3.86 8.99 23.16
#